data_6877aaf31f7e55dac018ad77776e61a1
#
_entry.id   6877aaf31f7e55dac018ad77776e61a1
#
_cell.length_a   1.000
_cell.length_b   1.000
_cell.length_c   1.000
_cell.angle_alpha   90.00
_cell.angle_beta   90.00
_cell.angle_gamma   90.00
#
_symmetry.space_group_name_H-M   'P 1'
#
loop_
_entity.id
_entity.type
_entity.pdbx_description
1 polymer ?
#
loop_
_entity_poly.entity_id
_entity_poly.type
_entity_poly.pdbx_seq_one_letter_code
_entity_poly.pdbx_strand_id
1 'polypeptide(L)'
;MLPDFATIAQKNYPTQFTHFNDLLQQDKLSHLYLFVGPSQSAKLAFSRYIAWQVIHPDERNALRITENEHPDVHITAPIPPATSLKVAQIRDLTPEFVTTATESPRKIFILDAVETLTASAANSLLKFIEEPAGPQLIMMLTENMSDVLPTIRSRAQVVQLASAITSDDDGLMDDDWQKQTQLVLFKWFELMMQRRIEAFAFVQTKIIGQLNDTKQQQLFLNWLHELARDTIVYGQIPDERLAFPNLIGLYKTLRQRYDMYRLVKASDEVFADDKLRKVNLSLQTRLEKMTLDVIIALGE
;
A
#
# COMPACT_ATOMS: atom_id res chain seq x y z
N MET A 1 -3.56 28.62 -2.04
CA MET A 1 -2.67 27.62 -1.41
C MET A 1 -3.17 26.25 -1.80
N LEU A 2 -2.30 25.27 -2.07
CA LEU A 2 -2.77 23.90 -2.33
C LEU A 2 -3.35 23.32 -1.03
N PRO A 3 -4.47 22.59 -1.08
CA PRO A 3 -4.98 21.88 0.10
C PRO A 3 -4.02 20.76 0.55
N ASP A 4 -4.08 20.39 1.82
CA ASP A 4 -3.15 19.40 2.43
C ASP A 4 -3.08 18.09 1.64
N PHE A 5 -4.23 17.56 1.21
CA PHE A 5 -4.26 16.33 0.41
C PHE A 5 -3.54 16.48 -0.94
N ALA A 6 -3.55 17.66 -1.56
CA ALA A 6 -2.83 17.91 -2.82
C ALA A 6 -1.31 17.97 -2.59
N THR A 7 -0.88 18.58 -1.49
CA THR A 7 0.53 18.60 -1.07
C THR A 7 1.04 17.19 -0.76
N ILE A 8 0.27 16.39 -0.02
CA ILE A 8 0.57 14.99 0.26
C ILE A 8 0.66 14.16 -1.04
N ALA A 9 -0.30 14.35 -1.94
CA ALA A 9 -0.34 13.64 -3.23
C ALA A 9 0.89 13.95 -4.09
N GLN A 10 1.24 15.23 -4.22
CA GLN A 10 2.40 15.68 -5.00
C GLN A 10 3.72 15.17 -4.42
N LYS A 11 3.86 15.19 -3.09
CA LYS A 11 5.05 14.73 -2.38
C LYS A 11 5.24 13.21 -2.55
N ASN A 12 4.19 12.42 -2.36
CA ASN A 12 4.27 10.96 -2.38
C ASN A 12 4.31 10.38 -3.79
N TYR A 13 3.63 10.98 -4.75
CA TYR A 13 3.43 10.44 -6.10
C TYR A 13 3.71 11.46 -7.20
N PRO A 14 4.92 12.09 -7.26
CA PRO A 14 5.20 13.20 -8.17
C PRO A 14 5.00 12.83 -9.66
N THR A 15 5.39 11.62 -10.05
CA THR A 15 5.22 11.14 -11.43
C THR A 15 3.75 10.95 -11.79
N GLN A 16 2.98 10.30 -10.92
CA GLN A 16 1.56 10.07 -11.12
C GLN A 16 0.77 11.39 -11.02
N PHE A 17 1.18 12.29 -10.14
CA PHE A 17 0.62 13.62 -10.01
C PHE A 17 0.71 14.40 -11.33
N THR A 18 1.88 14.42 -11.96
CA THR A 18 2.09 15.05 -13.28
C THR A 18 1.26 14.35 -14.35
N HIS A 19 1.31 13.02 -14.42
CA HIS A 19 0.56 12.23 -15.40
C HIS A 19 -0.96 12.47 -15.32
N PHE A 20 -1.53 12.50 -14.11
CA PHE A 20 -2.97 12.74 -13.95
C PHE A 20 -3.36 14.18 -14.26
N ASN A 21 -2.49 15.16 -14.04
CA ASN A 21 -2.72 16.51 -14.51
C ASN A 21 -2.81 16.58 -16.06
N ASP A 22 -1.94 15.86 -16.76
CA ASP A 22 -1.99 15.79 -18.21
C ASP A 22 -3.29 15.11 -18.70
N LEU A 23 -3.73 14.03 -18.04
CA LEU A 23 -5.00 13.37 -18.35
C LEU A 23 -6.21 14.28 -18.11
N LEU A 24 -6.19 15.04 -17.01
CA LEU A 24 -7.23 16.02 -16.68
C LEU A 24 -7.31 17.14 -17.72
N GLN A 25 -6.18 17.72 -18.11
CA GLN A 25 -6.12 18.76 -19.14
C GLN A 25 -6.60 18.28 -20.51
N GLN A 26 -6.40 17.00 -20.84
CA GLN A 26 -6.80 16.40 -22.11
C GLN A 26 -8.21 15.78 -22.07
N ASP A 27 -8.92 15.84 -20.93
CA ASP A 27 -10.21 15.13 -20.70
C ASP A 27 -10.16 13.62 -21.04
N LYS A 28 -9.02 12.98 -20.70
CA LYS A 28 -8.76 11.55 -20.98
C LYS A 28 -8.82 10.66 -19.75
N LEU A 29 -9.47 11.10 -18.70
CA LEU A 29 -9.65 10.25 -17.52
C LEU A 29 -10.54 9.04 -17.85
N SER A 30 -10.08 7.84 -17.47
CA SER A 30 -10.92 6.65 -17.44
C SER A 30 -12.04 6.81 -16.40
N HIS A 31 -13.11 6.06 -16.57
CA HIS A 31 -14.22 6.06 -15.60
C HIS A 31 -13.91 5.19 -14.37
N LEU A 32 -12.91 4.28 -14.43
CA LEU A 32 -12.57 3.36 -13.35
C LEU A 32 -11.05 3.20 -13.20
N TYR A 33 -10.53 3.50 -12.03
CA TYR A 33 -9.14 3.28 -11.64
C TYR A 33 -9.03 2.33 -10.45
N LEU A 34 -7.97 1.52 -10.43
CA LEU A 34 -7.52 0.76 -9.27
C LEU A 34 -6.13 1.24 -8.88
N PHE A 35 -6.05 1.99 -7.79
CA PHE A 35 -4.81 2.49 -7.21
C PHE A 35 -4.23 1.46 -6.24
N VAL A 36 -3.03 0.99 -6.54
CA VAL A 36 -2.33 -0.05 -5.80
C VAL A 36 -1.08 0.54 -5.14
N GLY A 37 -0.97 0.44 -3.83
CA GLY A 37 0.21 0.94 -3.12
C GLY A 37 0.10 0.80 -1.61
N PRO A 38 1.23 0.89 -0.87
CA PRO A 38 1.28 0.57 0.55
C PRO A 38 0.62 1.63 1.46
N SER A 39 0.74 2.91 1.13
CA SER A 39 0.24 3.99 1.99
C SER A 39 -1.24 4.27 1.72
N GLN A 40 -2.10 3.95 2.68
CA GLN A 40 -3.54 4.22 2.62
C GLN A 40 -3.82 5.72 2.61
N SER A 41 -3.20 6.48 3.51
CA SER A 41 -3.39 7.93 3.64
C SER A 41 -2.96 8.68 2.38
N ALA A 42 -1.81 8.31 1.80
CA ALA A 42 -1.31 8.91 0.57
C ALA A 42 -2.18 8.58 -0.65
N LYS A 43 -2.66 7.32 -0.78
CA LYS A 43 -3.62 6.92 -1.84
C LYS A 43 -4.93 7.71 -1.74
N LEU A 44 -5.46 7.85 -0.53
CA LEU A 44 -6.68 8.62 -0.29
C LEU A 44 -6.46 10.11 -0.60
N ALA A 45 -5.33 10.69 -0.19
CA ALA A 45 -4.96 12.07 -0.51
C ALA A 45 -4.85 12.29 -2.02
N PHE A 46 -4.24 11.35 -2.76
CA PHE A 46 -4.15 11.40 -4.21
C PHE A 46 -5.52 11.31 -4.89
N SER A 47 -6.41 10.45 -4.41
CA SER A 47 -7.78 10.33 -4.93
C SER A 47 -8.61 11.58 -4.64
N ARG A 48 -8.46 12.19 -3.45
CA ARG A 48 -9.08 13.48 -3.13
C ARG A 48 -8.58 14.61 -4.04
N TYR A 49 -7.28 14.60 -4.34
CA TYR A 49 -6.70 15.55 -5.29
C TYR A 49 -7.32 15.45 -6.68
N ILE A 50 -7.43 14.23 -7.23
CA ILE A 50 -8.07 14.01 -8.54
C ILE A 50 -9.54 14.44 -8.49
N ALA A 51 -10.28 14.10 -7.44
CA ALA A 51 -11.66 14.51 -7.25
C ALA A 51 -11.79 16.03 -7.24
N TRP A 52 -10.95 16.72 -6.49
CA TRP A 52 -10.92 18.19 -6.40
C TRP A 52 -10.67 18.85 -7.75
N GLN A 53 -9.75 18.31 -8.55
CA GLN A 53 -9.47 18.80 -9.89
C GLN A 53 -10.66 18.60 -10.86
N VAL A 54 -11.36 17.48 -10.74
CA VAL A 54 -12.51 17.13 -11.59
C VAL A 54 -13.74 18.00 -11.30
N ILE A 55 -14.02 18.29 -10.02
CA ILE A 55 -15.22 19.05 -9.65
C ILE A 55 -15.09 20.55 -9.81
N HIS A 56 -14.00 21.13 -9.53
CA HIS A 56 -13.53 22.51 -9.62
C HIS A 56 -12.56 22.80 -8.48
N PRO A 57 -11.29 23.15 -8.77
CA PRO A 57 -10.25 23.29 -7.74
C PRO A 57 -10.30 24.65 -7.04
N ASP A 58 -11.22 24.80 -6.10
CA ASP A 58 -11.34 25.96 -5.21
C ASP A 58 -11.26 25.57 -3.72
N GLU A 59 -11.16 26.57 -2.83
CA GLU A 59 -11.04 26.34 -1.37
C GLU A 59 -12.32 25.74 -0.78
N ARG A 60 -13.49 26.14 -1.27
CA ARG A 60 -14.77 25.63 -0.79
C ARG A 60 -14.89 24.14 -1.05
N ASN A 61 -14.57 23.70 -2.27
CA ASN A 61 -14.63 22.29 -2.63
C ASN A 61 -13.54 21.48 -1.95
N ALA A 62 -12.35 22.06 -1.73
CA ALA A 62 -11.31 21.40 -0.95
C ALA A 62 -11.79 21.07 0.48
N LEU A 63 -12.45 22.02 1.16
CA LEU A 63 -13.01 21.80 2.48
C LEU A 63 -14.10 20.71 2.48
N ARG A 64 -15.06 20.81 1.55
CA ARG A 64 -16.18 19.84 1.44
C ARG A 64 -15.70 18.42 1.15
N ILE A 65 -14.64 18.25 0.33
CA ILE A 65 -14.04 16.93 0.10
C ILE A 65 -13.35 16.42 1.37
N THR A 66 -12.67 17.28 2.10
CA THR A 66 -11.99 16.90 3.35
C THR A 66 -12.99 16.42 4.40
N GLU A 67 -14.13 17.10 4.51
CA GLU A 67 -15.22 16.83 5.46
C GLU A 67 -16.22 15.77 4.98
N ASN A 68 -16.06 15.24 3.76
CA ASN A 68 -17.02 14.32 3.11
C ASN A 68 -18.44 14.92 2.94
N GLU A 69 -18.55 16.20 2.66
CA GLU A 69 -19.82 16.92 2.53
C GLU A 69 -20.17 17.35 1.10
N HIS A 70 -19.33 16.96 0.11
CA HIS A 70 -19.64 17.30 -1.29
C HIS A 70 -20.68 16.34 -1.87
N PRO A 71 -21.81 16.82 -2.46
CA PRO A 71 -22.93 15.96 -2.89
C PRO A 71 -22.56 14.98 -4.02
N ASP A 72 -21.53 15.28 -4.80
CA ASP A 72 -21.09 14.45 -5.91
C ASP A 72 -19.80 13.69 -5.65
N VAL A 73 -19.24 13.73 -4.42
CA VAL A 73 -18.01 13.01 -4.03
C VAL A 73 -18.30 12.11 -2.84
N HIS A 74 -18.32 10.81 -3.08
CA HIS A 74 -18.64 9.80 -2.07
C HIS A 74 -17.39 9.01 -1.72
N ILE A 75 -16.93 9.11 -0.47
CA ILE A 75 -15.76 8.39 0.05
C ILE A 75 -16.24 7.31 0.99
N THR A 76 -15.94 6.06 0.70
CA THR A 76 -16.32 4.91 1.51
C THR A 76 -15.06 4.14 1.92
N ALA A 77 -14.88 4.03 3.22
CA ALA A 77 -13.77 3.31 3.85
C ALA A 77 -14.31 2.40 4.97
N PRO A 78 -13.54 1.41 5.43
CA PRO A 78 -13.87 0.65 6.63
C PRO A 78 -14.11 1.58 7.83
N ILE A 79 -15.19 1.35 8.60
CA ILE A 79 -15.50 2.14 9.80
C ILE A 79 -14.90 1.45 11.03
N PRO A 80 -13.96 2.10 11.75
CA PRO A 80 -13.37 1.52 12.95
C PRO A 80 -14.42 1.02 13.96
N PRO A 81 -14.22 -0.12 14.64
CA PRO A 81 -13.01 -0.95 14.63
C PRO A 81 -12.93 -1.97 13.48
N ALA A 82 -13.83 -1.95 12.50
CA ALA A 82 -13.79 -2.85 11.37
C ALA A 82 -12.64 -2.48 10.41
N THR A 83 -11.96 -3.50 9.90
CA THR A 83 -10.89 -3.38 8.91
C THR A 83 -11.36 -3.72 7.49
N SER A 84 -12.65 -4.02 7.32
CA SER A 84 -13.24 -4.43 6.04
C SER A 84 -14.47 -3.59 5.67
N LEU A 85 -14.66 -3.39 4.36
CA LEU A 85 -15.86 -2.78 3.81
C LEU A 85 -17.05 -3.72 3.98
N LYS A 86 -18.10 -3.24 4.66
CA LYS A 86 -19.34 -4.00 4.84
C LYS A 86 -20.23 -3.90 3.60
N VAL A 87 -20.96 -4.98 3.30
CA VAL A 87 -21.95 -5.00 2.20
C VAL A 87 -22.98 -3.88 2.35
N ALA A 88 -23.35 -3.51 3.58
CA ALA A 88 -24.27 -2.42 3.87
C ALA A 88 -23.74 -1.07 3.32
N GLN A 89 -22.44 -0.76 3.52
CA GLN A 89 -21.82 0.47 3.03
C GLN A 89 -21.87 0.58 1.49
N ILE A 90 -21.72 -0.55 0.78
CA ILE A 90 -21.84 -0.58 -0.69
C ILE A 90 -23.32 -0.43 -1.11
N ARG A 91 -24.25 -1.01 -0.36
CA ARG A 91 -25.70 -0.83 -0.62
C ARG A 91 -26.15 0.60 -0.39
N ASP A 92 -25.61 1.27 0.61
CA ASP A 92 -25.93 2.67 0.91
C ASP A 92 -25.47 3.63 -0.20
N LEU A 93 -24.46 3.24 -0.99
CA LEU A 93 -24.03 3.96 -2.20
C LEU A 93 -24.92 3.70 -3.41
N THR A 94 -25.76 2.65 -3.40
CA THR A 94 -26.58 2.26 -4.57
C THR A 94 -27.44 3.41 -5.10
N PRO A 95 -28.14 4.21 -4.27
CA PRO A 95 -28.91 5.36 -4.74
C PRO A 95 -28.06 6.40 -5.48
N GLU A 96 -26.82 6.58 -5.03
CA GLU A 96 -25.89 7.55 -5.62
C GLU A 96 -25.37 7.10 -7.00
N PHE A 97 -25.18 5.80 -7.20
CA PHE A 97 -24.75 5.25 -8.50
C PHE A 97 -25.83 5.39 -9.59
N VAL A 98 -27.10 5.44 -9.23
CA VAL A 98 -28.22 5.52 -10.20
C VAL A 98 -28.70 6.95 -10.46
N THR A 99 -28.09 7.95 -9.82
CA THR A 99 -28.41 9.38 -10.03
C THR A 99 -27.25 10.09 -10.72
N THR A 100 -27.56 11.15 -11.46
CA THR A 100 -26.59 12.02 -12.11
C THR A 100 -25.96 12.99 -11.10
N ALA A 101 -24.81 13.56 -11.45
CA ALA A 101 -24.17 14.60 -10.65
C ALA A 101 -25.06 15.84 -10.52
N THR A 102 -24.95 16.54 -9.39
CA THR A 102 -25.75 17.71 -9.02
C THR A 102 -25.03 19.02 -9.28
N GLU A 103 -23.78 19.12 -8.85
CA GLU A 103 -22.97 20.34 -8.91
C GLU A 103 -21.73 20.21 -9.82
N SER A 104 -21.32 18.98 -10.14
CA SER A 104 -20.06 18.68 -10.86
C SER A 104 -20.30 18.01 -12.22
N PRO A 105 -19.29 17.99 -13.12
CA PRO A 105 -19.43 17.37 -14.44
C PRO A 105 -19.63 15.84 -14.36
N ARG A 106 -19.23 15.19 -13.28
CA ARG A 106 -19.40 13.75 -13.06
C ARG A 106 -19.46 13.41 -11.58
N LYS A 107 -20.14 12.31 -11.20
CA LYS A 107 -20.09 11.76 -9.84
C LYS A 107 -18.78 11.04 -9.59
N ILE A 108 -18.27 11.15 -8.39
CA ILE A 108 -16.98 10.59 -7.99
C ILE A 108 -17.17 9.66 -6.80
N PHE A 109 -16.66 8.45 -6.94
CA PHE A 109 -16.66 7.44 -5.88
C PHE A 109 -15.24 7.04 -5.54
N ILE A 110 -14.86 7.16 -4.28
CA ILE A 110 -13.58 6.70 -3.74
C ILE A 110 -13.88 5.55 -2.79
N LEU A 111 -13.45 4.34 -3.16
CA LEU A 111 -13.69 3.11 -2.39
C LEU A 111 -12.35 2.60 -1.84
N ASP A 112 -12.17 2.69 -0.53
CA ASP A 112 -10.93 2.26 0.12
C ASP A 112 -11.00 0.81 0.59
N ALA A 113 -9.86 0.14 0.68
CA ALA A 113 -9.72 -1.26 1.10
C ALA A 113 -10.60 -2.23 0.28
N VAL A 114 -10.62 -2.08 -1.06
CA VAL A 114 -11.47 -2.90 -1.93
C VAL A 114 -11.10 -4.38 -1.96
N GLU A 115 -9.92 -4.76 -1.55
CA GLU A 115 -9.49 -6.15 -1.31
C GLU A 115 -10.31 -6.84 -0.22
N THR A 116 -10.97 -6.09 0.65
CA THR A 116 -11.80 -6.61 1.74
C THR A 116 -13.26 -6.85 1.34
N LEU A 117 -13.63 -6.48 0.09
CA LEU A 117 -14.98 -6.69 -0.42
C LEU A 117 -15.31 -8.17 -0.51
N THR A 118 -16.49 -8.55 0.01
CA THR A 118 -17.04 -9.88 -0.26
C THR A 118 -17.43 -10.02 -1.73
N ALA A 119 -17.47 -11.25 -2.26
CA ALA A 119 -17.91 -11.51 -3.62
C ALA A 119 -19.31 -10.93 -3.91
N SER A 120 -20.22 -10.97 -2.94
CA SER A 120 -21.56 -10.39 -3.06
C SER A 120 -21.55 -8.86 -3.18
N ALA A 121 -20.72 -8.17 -2.37
CA ALA A 121 -20.57 -6.71 -2.43
C ALA A 121 -19.93 -6.28 -3.76
N ALA A 122 -18.89 -6.97 -4.18
CA ALA A 122 -18.22 -6.71 -5.44
C ALA A 122 -19.14 -6.93 -6.66
N ASN A 123 -19.92 -8.01 -6.67
CA ASN A 123 -20.89 -8.26 -7.75
C ASN A 123 -21.98 -7.18 -7.83
N SER A 124 -22.42 -6.66 -6.68
CA SER A 124 -23.33 -5.51 -6.66
C SER A 124 -22.72 -4.27 -7.29
N LEU A 125 -21.42 -4.04 -7.05
CA LEU A 125 -20.66 -2.91 -7.58
C LEU A 125 -20.40 -3.03 -9.09
N LEU A 126 -20.14 -4.25 -9.59
CA LEU A 126 -19.87 -4.51 -11.01
C LEU A 126 -20.99 -4.01 -11.92
N LYS A 127 -22.25 -4.13 -11.49
CA LYS A 127 -23.40 -3.62 -12.25
C LYS A 127 -23.29 -2.12 -12.53
N PHE A 128 -22.88 -1.34 -11.53
CA PHE A 128 -22.74 0.12 -11.68
C PHE A 128 -21.49 0.53 -12.44
N ILE A 129 -20.44 -0.30 -12.39
CA ILE A 129 -19.22 -0.11 -13.18
C ILE A 129 -19.52 -0.32 -14.68
N GLU A 130 -20.33 -1.33 -15.02
CA GLU A 130 -20.63 -1.69 -16.41
C GLU A 130 -21.70 -0.79 -17.03
N GLU A 131 -22.70 -0.37 -16.25
CA GLU A 131 -23.84 0.41 -16.72
C GLU A 131 -24.06 1.66 -15.84
N PRO A 132 -23.14 2.66 -15.94
CA PRO A 132 -23.28 3.88 -15.16
C PRO A 132 -24.49 4.71 -15.62
N ALA A 133 -25.25 5.30 -14.68
CA ALA A 133 -26.42 6.13 -14.97
C ALA A 133 -26.05 7.49 -15.62
N GLY A 134 -24.76 7.88 -15.55
CA GLY A 134 -24.23 9.12 -16.09
C GLY A 134 -22.71 9.16 -16.03
N PRO A 135 -22.07 10.30 -16.34
CA PRO A 135 -20.63 10.43 -16.20
C PRO A 135 -20.19 10.19 -14.76
N GLN A 136 -19.34 9.20 -14.56
CA GLN A 136 -18.82 8.79 -13.25
C GLN A 136 -17.31 8.60 -13.28
N LEU A 137 -16.67 8.80 -12.13
CA LEU A 137 -15.27 8.45 -11.88
C LEU A 137 -15.21 7.61 -10.61
N ILE A 138 -14.80 6.36 -10.75
CA ILE A 138 -14.66 5.43 -9.64
C ILE A 138 -13.18 5.19 -9.40
N MET A 139 -12.70 5.46 -8.20
CA MET A 139 -11.34 5.23 -7.76
C MET A 139 -11.35 4.21 -6.62
N MET A 140 -10.81 3.04 -6.89
CA MET A 140 -10.69 1.93 -5.95
C MET A 140 -9.28 1.90 -5.40
N LEU A 141 -9.12 1.78 -4.08
CA LEU A 141 -7.83 1.79 -3.41
C LEU A 141 -7.56 0.43 -2.79
N THR A 142 -6.36 -0.11 -3.00
CA THR A 142 -5.91 -1.37 -2.41
C THR A 142 -4.43 -1.30 -2.04
N GLU A 143 -4.01 -2.09 -1.08
CA GLU A 143 -2.59 -2.28 -0.79
C GLU A 143 -1.98 -3.29 -1.77
N ASN A 144 -2.74 -4.36 -2.11
CA ASN A 144 -2.25 -5.45 -2.93
C ASN A 144 -3.25 -5.84 -4.03
N MET A 145 -2.83 -5.72 -5.27
CA MET A 145 -3.65 -6.06 -6.43
C MET A 145 -4.10 -7.54 -6.45
N SER A 146 -3.28 -8.46 -5.91
CA SER A 146 -3.63 -9.90 -5.93
C SER A 146 -4.84 -10.24 -5.07
N ASP A 147 -5.19 -9.41 -4.11
CA ASP A 147 -6.31 -9.60 -3.19
C ASP A 147 -7.63 -9.02 -3.73
N VAL A 148 -7.55 -8.24 -4.81
CA VAL A 148 -8.74 -7.71 -5.49
C VAL A 148 -9.30 -8.75 -6.46
N LEU A 149 -10.63 -8.86 -6.48
CA LEU A 149 -11.32 -9.82 -7.35
C LEU A 149 -10.94 -9.64 -8.84
N PRO A 150 -10.69 -10.74 -9.57
CA PRO A 150 -10.30 -10.68 -10.99
C PRO A 150 -11.30 -9.92 -11.86
N THR A 151 -12.59 -9.98 -11.53
CA THR A 151 -13.67 -9.29 -12.24
C THR A 151 -13.58 -7.77 -12.15
N ILE A 152 -13.09 -7.22 -11.04
CA ILE A 152 -12.81 -5.78 -10.88
C ILE A 152 -11.53 -5.42 -11.62
N ARG A 153 -10.45 -6.21 -11.42
CA ARG A 153 -9.14 -5.94 -12.04
C ARG A 153 -9.19 -5.88 -13.56
N SER A 154 -9.99 -6.75 -14.18
CA SER A 154 -10.11 -6.82 -15.65
C SER A 154 -10.79 -5.59 -16.27
N ARG A 155 -11.47 -4.77 -15.47
CA ARG A 155 -12.22 -3.58 -15.91
C ARG A 155 -11.57 -2.28 -15.51
N ALA A 156 -10.71 -2.29 -14.49
CA ALA A 156 -10.08 -1.11 -13.94
C ALA A 156 -8.76 -0.80 -14.66
N GLN A 157 -8.50 0.49 -14.86
CA GLN A 157 -7.15 0.94 -15.20
C GLN A 157 -6.30 0.88 -13.93
N VAL A 158 -5.36 -0.06 -13.90
CA VAL A 158 -4.47 -0.26 -12.74
C VAL A 158 -3.36 0.77 -12.75
N VAL A 159 -3.19 1.47 -11.64
CA VAL A 159 -2.13 2.46 -11.42
C VAL A 159 -1.33 2.06 -10.19
N GLN A 160 -0.05 1.79 -10.38
CA GLN A 160 0.86 1.52 -9.27
C GLN A 160 1.27 2.85 -8.61
N LEU A 161 0.98 2.99 -7.34
CA LEU A 161 1.34 4.11 -6.49
C LEU A 161 2.49 3.68 -5.56
N ALA A 162 3.66 3.50 -6.16
CA ALA A 162 4.89 3.35 -5.38
C ALA A 162 5.23 4.71 -4.79
N SER A 163 5.20 4.83 -3.47
CA SER A 163 5.60 6.08 -2.82
C SER A 163 7.05 6.39 -3.14
N ALA A 164 7.31 7.61 -3.62
CA ALA A 164 8.68 8.10 -3.78
C ALA A 164 9.35 8.36 -2.42
N ILE A 165 8.56 8.34 -1.35
CA ILE A 165 8.98 8.65 0.02
C ILE A 165 8.64 7.46 0.90
N THR A 166 9.64 6.69 1.23
CA THR A 166 9.56 5.58 2.18
C THR A 166 9.51 6.03 3.64
N SER A 167 9.51 7.33 3.93
CA SER A 167 9.82 7.81 5.28
C SER A 167 9.01 8.98 5.84
N ASP A 168 8.02 9.58 5.15
CA ASP A 168 7.41 10.84 5.64
C ASP A 168 5.94 10.78 6.11
N ASP A 169 5.27 9.65 6.07
CA ASP A 169 4.03 9.43 6.83
C ASP A 169 4.34 9.16 8.34
N ASP A 170 5.64 9.10 8.64
CA ASP A 170 6.23 8.84 9.95
C ASP A 170 6.40 10.08 10.83
N GLY A 171 5.87 11.21 10.45
CA GLY A 171 5.96 12.44 11.26
C GLY A 171 5.37 12.35 12.68
N LEU A 172 4.90 11.17 13.10
CA LEU A 172 4.43 10.83 14.44
C LEU A 172 5.21 9.68 15.10
N MET A 173 6.16 9.04 14.39
CA MET A 173 7.02 8.02 15.00
C MET A 173 8.34 8.65 15.42
N ASP A 174 8.72 8.39 16.66
CA ASP A 174 9.98 8.83 17.25
C ASP A 174 11.17 8.39 16.39
N ASP A 175 11.96 9.34 15.88
CA ASP A 175 13.18 9.09 15.11
C ASP A 175 14.15 8.14 15.82
N ASP A 176 14.20 8.20 17.14
CA ASP A 176 15.04 7.32 17.96
C ASP A 176 14.51 5.89 17.96
N TRP A 177 13.17 5.70 17.98
CA TRP A 177 12.55 4.38 17.84
C TRP A 177 12.86 3.77 16.48
N GLN A 178 12.72 4.53 15.40
CA GLN A 178 13.00 4.05 14.03
C GLN A 178 14.45 3.57 13.90
N LYS A 179 15.42 4.39 14.32
CA LYS A 179 16.85 4.05 14.27
C LYS A 179 17.17 2.79 15.09
N GLN A 180 16.63 2.68 16.29
CA GLN A 180 16.85 1.51 17.15
C GLN A 180 16.22 0.25 16.54
N THR A 181 14.99 0.36 16.05
CA THR A 181 14.28 -0.78 15.46
C THR A 181 14.93 -1.23 14.14
N GLN A 182 15.43 -0.31 13.31
CA GLN A 182 16.21 -0.66 12.12
C GLN A 182 17.50 -1.42 12.49
N LEU A 183 18.23 -1.00 13.51
CA LEU A 183 19.43 -1.72 13.96
C LEU A 183 19.08 -3.15 14.42
N VAL A 184 17.97 -3.33 15.11
CA VAL A 184 17.47 -4.64 15.53
C VAL A 184 17.08 -5.49 14.30
N LEU A 185 16.39 -4.90 13.34
CA LEU A 185 16.03 -5.55 12.07
C LEU A 185 17.28 -6.00 11.30
N PHE A 186 18.27 -5.12 11.13
CA PHE A 186 19.50 -5.43 10.41
C PHE A 186 20.28 -6.58 11.07
N LYS A 187 20.32 -6.57 12.40
CA LYS A 187 20.98 -7.64 13.14
C LYS A 187 20.26 -8.97 13.02
N TRP A 188 18.93 -8.96 13.10
CA TRP A 188 18.13 -10.18 12.90
C TRP A 188 18.25 -10.70 11.47
N PHE A 189 18.16 -9.83 10.45
CA PHE A 189 18.33 -10.20 9.06
C PHE A 189 19.71 -10.80 8.80
N GLU A 190 20.76 -10.21 9.35
CA GLU A 190 22.12 -10.77 9.27
C GLU A 190 22.21 -12.18 9.86
N LEU A 191 21.69 -12.39 11.08
CA LEU A 191 21.68 -13.70 11.74
C LEU A 191 20.93 -14.75 10.91
N MET A 192 19.76 -14.38 10.39
CA MET A 192 18.92 -15.24 9.56
C MET A 192 19.64 -15.62 8.26
N MET A 193 20.23 -14.65 7.55
CA MET A 193 20.99 -14.89 6.32
C MET A 193 22.31 -15.63 6.55
N GLN A 194 22.87 -15.59 7.76
CA GLN A 194 24.01 -16.42 8.16
C GLN A 194 23.61 -17.83 8.60
N ARG A 195 22.33 -18.16 8.57
CA ARG A 195 21.75 -19.44 9.01
C ARG A 195 22.01 -19.73 10.49
N ARG A 196 21.96 -18.68 11.33
CA ARG A 196 22.14 -18.80 12.76
C ARG A 196 20.79 -19.07 13.42
N ILE A 197 20.66 -20.18 14.16
CA ILE A 197 19.40 -20.54 14.84
C ILE A 197 19.02 -19.51 15.91
N GLU A 198 19.98 -18.76 16.42
CA GLU A 198 19.76 -17.65 17.36
C GLU A 198 18.80 -16.60 16.79
N ALA A 199 18.70 -16.46 15.45
CA ALA A 199 17.74 -15.57 14.80
C ALA A 199 16.28 -15.89 15.20
N PHE A 200 15.95 -17.16 15.47
CA PHE A 200 14.62 -17.56 15.93
C PHE A 200 14.30 -16.98 17.32
N ALA A 201 15.19 -17.17 18.29
CA ALA A 201 14.99 -16.62 19.65
C ALA A 201 15.08 -15.08 19.67
N PHE A 202 15.77 -14.48 18.70
CA PHE A 202 15.90 -13.03 18.56
C PHE A 202 14.56 -12.36 18.29
N VAL A 203 13.64 -13.01 17.57
CA VAL A 203 12.29 -12.50 17.31
C VAL A 203 11.58 -12.20 18.63
N GLN A 204 11.48 -13.17 19.50
CA GLN A 204 10.78 -13.02 20.78
C GLN A 204 11.47 -12.03 21.71
N THR A 205 12.80 -12.11 21.80
CA THR A 205 13.56 -11.39 22.84
C THR A 205 13.89 -9.95 22.49
N LYS A 206 13.95 -9.59 21.19
CA LYS A 206 14.43 -8.29 20.71
C LYS A 206 13.47 -7.57 19.77
N ILE A 207 12.65 -8.27 18.98
CA ILE A 207 11.79 -7.65 17.97
C ILE A 207 10.41 -7.33 18.55
N ILE A 208 9.71 -8.34 19.07
CA ILE A 208 8.29 -8.21 19.44
C ILE A 208 8.06 -7.10 20.48
N GLY A 209 8.97 -6.95 21.44
CA GLY A 209 8.86 -5.90 22.47
C GLY A 209 9.02 -4.45 21.96
N GLN A 210 9.45 -4.26 20.72
CA GLN A 210 9.59 -2.94 20.10
C GLN A 210 8.42 -2.57 19.16
N LEU A 211 7.55 -3.55 18.83
CA LEU A 211 6.48 -3.41 17.85
C LEU A 211 5.11 -3.38 18.56
N ASN A 212 4.80 -2.27 19.20
CA ASN A 212 3.66 -2.13 20.11
C ASN A 212 2.32 -1.90 19.40
N ASP A 213 2.33 -1.41 18.17
CA ASP A 213 1.13 -1.14 17.40
C ASP A 213 1.22 -1.64 15.94
N THR A 214 0.08 -1.64 15.27
CA THR A 214 -0.03 -2.15 13.89
C THR A 214 0.79 -1.31 12.89
N LYS A 215 0.96 -0.01 13.11
CA LYS A 215 1.76 0.85 12.23
C LYS A 215 3.25 0.51 12.34
N GLN A 216 3.75 0.34 13.56
CA GLN A 216 5.12 -0.09 13.82
C GLN A 216 5.41 -1.46 13.20
N GLN A 217 4.47 -2.41 13.33
CA GLN A 217 4.56 -3.73 12.72
C GLN A 217 4.62 -3.65 11.18
N GLN A 218 3.77 -2.83 10.58
CA GLN A 218 3.74 -2.64 9.13
C GLN A 218 5.04 -2.01 8.61
N LEU A 219 5.54 -0.97 9.28
CA LEU A 219 6.80 -0.31 8.92
C LEU A 219 7.99 -1.28 9.01
N PHE A 220 8.05 -2.09 10.07
CA PHE A 220 9.07 -3.12 10.24
C PHE A 220 9.05 -4.14 9.09
N LEU A 221 7.87 -4.61 8.69
CA LEU A 221 7.70 -5.55 7.57
C LEU A 221 8.09 -4.90 6.23
N ASN A 222 7.75 -3.63 6.01
CA ASN A 222 8.17 -2.90 4.82
C ASN A 222 9.70 -2.82 4.72
N TRP A 223 10.39 -2.45 5.80
CA TRP A 223 11.87 -2.44 5.82
C TRP A 223 12.47 -3.83 5.57
N LEU A 224 11.83 -4.88 6.10
CA LEU A 224 12.27 -6.26 5.86
C LEU A 224 12.15 -6.64 4.37
N HIS A 225 11.05 -6.28 3.72
CA HIS A 225 10.85 -6.47 2.28
C HIS A 225 11.88 -5.70 1.45
N GLU A 226 12.18 -4.45 1.83
CA GLU A 226 13.22 -3.65 1.19
C GLU A 226 14.61 -4.29 1.32
N LEU A 227 14.96 -4.82 2.49
CA LEU A 227 16.21 -5.56 2.71
C LEU A 227 16.31 -6.81 1.84
N ALA A 228 15.23 -7.59 1.76
CA ALA A 228 15.17 -8.78 0.91
C ALA A 228 15.31 -8.40 -0.57
N ARG A 229 14.63 -7.34 -1.02
CA ARG A 229 14.77 -6.79 -2.38
C ARG A 229 16.21 -6.35 -2.66
N ASP A 230 16.79 -5.53 -1.78
CA ASP A 230 18.14 -5.00 -1.95
C ASP A 230 19.17 -6.12 -2.06
N THR A 231 19.00 -7.22 -1.31
CA THR A 231 19.84 -8.40 -1.40
C THR A 231 19.86 -9.02 -2.81
N ILE A 232 18.72 -9.00 -3.52
CA ILE A 232 18.59 -9.54 -4.89
C ILE A 232 19.14 -8.56 -5.91
N VAL A 233 18.79 -7.27 -5.80
CA VAL A 233 19.10 -6.27 -6.84
C VAL A 233 20.48 -5.66 -6.71
N TYR A 234 21.18 -5.89 -5.60
CA TYR A 234 22.54 -5.41 -5.40
C TYR A 234 23.47 -5.83 -6.55
N GLY A 235 24.21 -4.86 -7.09
CA GLY A 235 25.07 -5.04 -8.26
C GLY A 235 24.36 -5.08 -9.62
N GLN A 236 23.02 -4.92 -9.65
CA GLN A 236 22.24 -4.78 -10.89
C GLN A 236 21.70 -3.35 -11.06
N ILE A 237 21.63 -2.58 -9.97
CA ILE A 237 21.21 -1.19 -9.95
C ILE A 237 22.28 -0.33 -9.27
N PRO A 238 22.33 1.00 -9.51
CA PRO A 238 23.18 1.91 -8.76
C PRO A 238 22.95 1.83 -7.25
N ASP A 239 24.02 1.92 -6.46
CA ASP A 239 23.96 1.79 -5.00
C ASP A 239 23.04 2.85 -4.33
N GLU A 240 22.91 4.04 -4.95
CA GLU A 240 22.04 5.13 -4.48
C GLU A 240 20.53 4.79 -4.60
N ARG A 241 20.19 3.74 -5.34
CA ARG A 241 18.80 3.24 -5.49
C ARG A 241 18.44 2.11 -4.53
N LEU A 242 19.39 1.66 -3.72
CA LEU A 242 19.12 0.73 -2.62
C LEU A 242 18.37 1.47 -1.50
N ALA A 243 17.47 0.78 -0.84
CA ALA A 243 16.77 1.31 0.33
C ALA A 243 17.73 1.48 1.52
N PHE A 244 18.69 0.55 1.65
CA PHE A 244 19.69 0.56 2.72
C PHE A 244 21.13 0.52 2.17
N PRO A 245 21.64 1.64 1.62
CA PRO A 245 23.01 1.69 1.07
C PRO A 245 24.10 1.44 2.13
N ASN A 246 23.80 1.71 3.40
CA ASN A 246 24.70 1.44 4.52
C ASN A 246 24.97 -0.04 4.77
N LEU A 247 24.21 -0.96 4.15
CA LEU A 247 24.36 -2.41 4.26
C LEU A 247 25.07 -3.06 3.06
N ILE A 248 25.69 -2.30 2.17
CA ILE A 248 26.44 -2.81 0.99
C ILE A 248 27.45 -3.91 1.38
N GLY A 249 28.11 -3.76 2.53
CA GLY A 249 29.04 -4.79 3.04
C GLY A 249 28.35 -6.14 3.30
N LEU A 250 27.14 -6.12 3.83
CA LEU A 250 26.32 -7.32 4.03
C LEU A 250 25.90 -7.94 2.69
N TYR A 251 25.35 -7.16 1.76
CA TYR A 251 24.92 -7.65 0.45
C TYR A 251 26.09 -8.28 -0.34
N LYS A 252 27.26 -7.64 -0.31
CA LYS A 252 28.48 -8.20 -0.92
C LYS A 252 28.85 -9.55 -0.32
N THR A 253 28.82 -9.68 1.00
CA THR A 253 29.12 -10.93 1.70
C THR A 253 28.12 -12.03 1.34
N LEU A 254 26.82 -11.70 1.28
CA LEU A 254 25.78 -12.65 0.92
C LEU A 254 25.92 -13.15 -0.53
N ARG A 255 26.24 -12.25 -1.46
CA ARG A 255 26.49 -12.59 -2.88
C ARG A 255 27.75 -13.43 -3.09
N GLN A 256 28.73 -13.32 -2.20
CA GLN A 256 29.92 -14.19 -2.23
C GLN A 256 29.63 -15.58 -1.62
N ARG A 257 28.71 -15.66 -0.66
CA ARG A 257 28.42 -16.88 0.08
C ARG A 257 27.37 -17.76 -0.59
N TYR A 258 26.39 -17.15 -1.24
CA TYR A 258 25.25 -17.82 -1.84
C TYR A 258 25.11 -17.47 -3.33
N ASP A 259 24.70 -18.46 -4.13
CA ASP A 259 24.30 -18.20 -5.49
C ASP A 259 22.96 -17.41 -5.56
N MET A 260 22.64 -16.87 -6.74
CA MET A 260 21.45 -16.05 -6.92
C MET A 260 20.16 -16.84 -6.68
N TYR A 261 20.13 -18.12 -7.05
CA TYR A 261 18.94 -18.95 -6.88
C TYR A 261 18.55 -19.08 -5.41
N ARG A 262 19.51 -19.35 -4.53
CA ARG A 262 19.28 -19.42 -3.08
C ARG A 262 18.86 -18.10 -2.48
N LEU A 263 19.45 -16.98 -2.93
CA LEU A 263 19.06 -15.65 -2.46
C LEU A 263 17.63 -15.29 -2.87
N VAL A 264 17.24 -15.60 -4.11
CA VAL A 264 15.85 -15.40 -4.57
C VAL A 264 14.90 -16.28 -3.77
N LYS A 265 15.21 -17.58 -3.58
CA LYS A 265 14.38 -18.49 -2.82
C LYS A 265 14.20 -18.02 -1.37
N ALA A 266 15.25 -17.56 -0.72
CA ALA A 266 15.21 -17.01 0.64
C ALA A 266 14.38 -15.71 0.70
N SER A 267 14.49 -14.85 -0.32
CA SER A 267 13.69 -13.62 -0.39
C SER A 267 12.21 -13.90 -0.67
N ASP A 268 11.90 -14.93 -1.47
CA ASP A 268 10.53 -15.39 -1.69
C ASP A 268 9.85 -15.82 -0.39
N GLU A 269 10.58 -16.44 0.55
CA GLU A 269 10.04 -16.78 1.87
C GLU A 269 9.74 -15.52 2.70
N VAL A 270 10.53 -14.46 2.56
CA VAL A 270 10.24 -13.16 3.18
C VAL A 270 8.98 -12.53 2.57
N PHE A 271 8.85 -12.53 1.24
CA PHE A 271 7.68 -11.98 0.54
C PHE A 271 6.41 -12.81 0.71
N ALA A 272 6.54 -14.09 1.10
CA ALA A 272 5.38 -14.97 1.37
C ALA A 272 4.62 -14.61 2.66
N ASP A 273 5.11 -13.69 3.48
CA ASP A 273 4.47 -13.25 4.73
C ASP A 273 3.02 -12.79 4.52
N ASP A 274 2.70 -12.13 3.42
CA ASP A 274 1.34 -11.69 3.08
C ASP A 274 0.34 -12.86 3.00
N LYS A 275 0.79 -14.07 2.63
CA LYS A 275 -0.05 -15.27 2.62
C LYS A 275 -0.38 -15.75 4.03
N LEU A 276 0.57 -15.61 4.96
CA LEU A 276 0.40 -16.00 6.37
C LEU A 276 -0.49 -15.02 7.14
N ARG A 277 -0.53 -13.74 6.73
CA ARG A 277 -1.43 -12.73 7.28
C ARG A 277 -2.90 -13.13 7.17
N LYS A 278 -3.27 -13.83 6.08
CA LYS A 278 -4.65 -14.33 5.85
C LYS A 278 -5.09 -15.44 6.82
N VAL A 279 -4.15 -16.11 7.47
CA VAL A 279 -4.40 -17.23 8.41
C VAL A 279 -4.54 -16.77 9.86
N ASN A 280 -4.56 -15.46 10.10
CA ASN A 280 -4.71 -14.84 11.43
C ASN A 280 -3.66 -15.27 12.46
N LEU A 281 -2.42 -15.52 12.02
CA LEU A 281 -1.28 -15.84 12.88
C LEU A 281 -0.73 -14.56 13.52
N SER A 282 -0.24 -14.67 14.76
CA SER A 282 0.44 -13.55 15.42
C SER A 282 1.70 -13.14 14.65
N LEU A 283 2.09 -11.86 14.72
CA LEU A 283 3.32 -11.39 14.09
C LEU A 283 4.54 -12.19 14.54
N GLN A 284 4.64 -12.51 15.84
CA GLN A 284 5.71 -13.34 16.37
C GLN A 284 5.81 -14.69 15.64
N THR A 285 4.70 -15.42 15.55
CA THR A 285 4.66 -16.74 14.88
C THR A 285 5.04 -16.64 13.41
N ARG A 286 4.63 -15.56 12.74
CA ARG A 286 4.96 -15.30 11.33
C ARG A 286 6.46 -15.07 11.13
N LEU A 287 7.09 -14.22 11.96
CA LEU A 287 8.53 -13.91 11.89
C LEU A 287 9.39 -15.13 12.30
N GLU A 288 8.94 -15.89 13.31
CA GLU A 288 9.60 -17.13 13.72
C GLU A 288 9.58 -18.20 12.61
N LYS A 289 8.41 -18.40 11.98
CA LYS A 289 8.26 -19.28 10.82
C LYS A 289 9.14 -18.83 9.66
N MET A 290 9.06 -17.56 9.27
CA MET A 290 9.88 -16.97 8.21
C MET A 290 11.37 -17.18 8.46
N THR A 291 11.83 -17.01 9.71
CA THR A 291 13.23 -17.26 10.09
C THR A 291 13.66 -18.68 9.73
N LEU A 292 12.84 -19.68 10.05
CA LEU A 292 13.14 -21.09 9.75
C LEU A 292 13.11 -21.36 8.24
N ASP A 293 12.11 -20.87 7.55
CA ASP A 293 11.94 -21.08 6.10
C ASP A 293 13.12 -20.47 5.31
N VAL A 294 13.56 -19.26 5.66
CA VAL A 294 14.75 -18.63 5.06
C VAL A 294 16.03 -19.43 5.35
N ILE A 295 16.23 -19.88 6.59
CA ILE A 295 17.40 -20.70 6.97
C ILE A 295 17.43 -22.02 6.18
N ILE A 296 16.28 -22.63 5.95
CA ILE A 296 16.15 -23.86 5.15
C ILE A 296 16.45 -23.53 3.68
N ALA A 297 15.81 -22.52 3.10
CA ALA A 297 16.00 -22.11 1.71
C ALA A 297 17.46 -21.82 1.35
N LEU A 298 18.22 -21.23 2.27
CA LEU A 298 19.66 -20.99 2.11
C LEU A 298 20.52 -22.26 2.28
N GLY A 299 19.95 -23.33 2.82
CA GLY A 299 20.65 -24.58 3.12
C GLY A 299 20.57 -25.65 2.04
N GLU A 300 19.52 -25.58 1.22
CA GLU A 300 19.31 -26.48 0.09
C GLU A 300 20.20 -26.11 -1.09
#